data_bad7e2643dde7e2b7df63a7c3b8fdd1b
#
_entry.id   bad7e2643dde7e2b7df63a7c3b8fdd1b
#
_cell.length_a   1.000
_cell.length_b   1.000
_cell.length_c   1.000
_cell.angle_alpha   90.00
_cell.angle_beta   90.00
_cell.angle_gamma   90.00
#
_symmetry.space_group_name_H-M   'P 1'
#
loop_
_entity.id
_entity.type
_entity.pdbx_description
1 polymer ?
#
loop_
_entity_poly.entity_id
_entity_poly.type
_entity_poly.pdbx_seq_one_letter_code
_entity_poly.pdbx_strand_id
1 'polypeptide(L)'
;MKLLLAEDQSMLRDALSQLLQLQPDVEVVYQAEDGREAMELLKTNLVDVAILDVEMPYQTGLDVLEWIKEHQPVVKVIIVTTFKRPGYFERAVKADVDAYVLKERSIADLMKTIHTVLAGQKEYSPELMEVMMTHKNPLSHQE
;
A
#
# COMPACT_ATOMS: atom_id res chain seq x y z
N MET A 1 -16.09 5.44 2.26
CA MET A 1 -15.11 4.39 2.56
C MET A 1 -14.26 4.75 3.76
N LYS A 2 -13.75 3.77 4.45
CA LYS A 2 -12.89 3.94 5.63
C LYS A 2 -11.48 3.53 5.25
N LEU A 3 -10.52 4.44 5.43
CA LEU A 3 -9.14 4.23 5.02
C LEU A 3 -8.23 4.12 6.24
N LEU A 4 -7.17 3.32 6.09
CA LEU A 4 -6.04 3.30 7.00
C LEU A 4 -4.83 3.82 6.23
N LEU A 5 -4.13 4.80 6.79
CA LEU A 5 -2.89 5.34 6.20
C LEU A 5 -1.75 5.09 7.18
N ALA A 6 -0.80 4.26 6.79
CA ALA A 6 0.37 3.95 7.60
C ALA A 6 1.61 4.56 6.96
N GLU A 7 2.22 5.51 7.64
CA GLU A 7 3.36 6.28 7.17
C GLU A 7 4.13 6.80 8.37
N ASP A 8 5.44 6.54 8.44
CA ASP A 8 6.23 6.92 9.61
C ASP A 8 6.63 8.40 9.62
N GLN A 9 6.63 9.08 8.48
CA GLN A 9 6.93 10.52 8.42
C GLN A 9 5.69 11.32 8.79
N SER A 10 5.70 11.96 9.95
CA SER A 10 4.51 12.61 10.50
C SER A 10 3.97 13.73 9.61
N MET A 11 4.85 14.55 9.05
CA MET A 11 4.39 15.65 8.17
C MET A 11 3.70 15.12 6.93
N LEU A 12 4.28 14.11 6.31
CA LEU A 12 3.68 13.50 5.11
C LEU A 12 2.37 12.80 5.46
N ARG A 13 2.34 12.05 6.54
CA ARG A 13 1.14 11.36 7.01
C ARG A 13 0.01 12.35 7.27
N ASP A 14 0.29 13.44 7.99
CA ASP A 14 -0.73 14.44 8.29
C ASP A 14 -1.26 15.12 7.03
N ALA A 15 -0.37 15.49 6.12
CA ALA A 15 -0.75 16.13 4.86
C ALA A 15 -1.61 15.21 4.00
N LEU A 16 -1.20 13.97 3.84
CA LEU A 16 -1.96 13.00 3.05
C LEU A 16 -3.32 12.71 3.69
N SER A 17 -3.34 12.56 5.01
CA SER A 17 -4.58 12.31 5.73
C SER A 17 -5.57 13.44 5.54
N GLN A 18 -5.12 14.69 5.63
CA GLN A 18 -5.99 15.85 5.44
C GLN A 18 -6.55 15.89 4.01
N LEU A 19 -5.72 15.63 3.01
CA LEU A 19 -6.15 15.64 1.62
C LEU A 19 -7.14 14.51 1.33
N LEU A 20 -6.89 13.33 1.88
CA LEU A 20 -7.81 12.20 1.72
C LEU A 20 -9.14 12.47 2.44
N GLN A 21 -9.09 13.09 3.62
CA GLN A 21 -10.28 13.38 4.39
C GLN A 21 -11.20 14.38 3.68
N LEU A 22 -10.66 15.21 2.79
CA LEU A 22 -11.45 16.16 2.00
C LEU A 22 -12.22 15.50 0.86
N GLN A 23 -11.92 14.26 0.52
CA GLN A 23 -12.61 13.57 -0.58
C GLN A 23 -14.02 13.19 -0.15
N PRO A 24 -15.05 13.45 -1.00
CA PRO A 24 -16.45 13.29 -0.60
C PRO A 24 -16.82 11.86 -0.19
N ASP A 25 -16.18 10.86 -0.78
CA ASP A 25 -16.52 9.47 -0.50
C ASP A 25 -15.66 8.84 0.61
N VAL A 26 -14.81 9.63 1.26
CA VAL A 26 -14.00 9.17 2.40
C VAL A 26 -14.67 9.56 3.70
N GLU A 27 -15.08 8.56 4.48
CA GLU A 27 -15.70 8.78 5.79
C GLU A 27 -14.67 9.12 6.86
N VAL A 28 -13.59 8.34 6.91
CA VAL A 28 -12.57 8.48 7.94
C VAL A 28 -11.23 7.98 7.42
N VAL A 29 -10.16 8.60 7.91
CA VAL A 29 -8.78 8.15 7.66
C VAL A 29 -8.14 7.88 9.02
N TYR A 30 -7.91 6.60 9.32
CA TYR A 30 -7.14 6.20 10.48
C TYR A 30 -5.66 6.34 10.16
N GLN A 31 -4.89 6.92 11.07
CA GLN A 31 -3.47 7.18 10.86
C GLN A 31 -2.63 6.29 11.75
N ALA A 32 -1.62 5.64 11.16
CA ALA A 32 -0.64 4.85 11.87
C ALA A 32 0.77 5.34 11.56
N GLU A 33 1.63 5.43 12.58
CA GLU A 33 3.00 5.88 12.38
C GLU A 33 3.97 4.71 12.14
N ASP A 34 3.54 3.49 12.37
CA ASP A 34 4.34 2.29 12.15
C ASP A 34 3.44 1.08 11.91
N GLY A 35 4.07 -0.05 11.60
CA GLY A 35 3.33 -1.28 11.31
C GLY A 35 2.59 -1.83 12.51
N ARG A 36 3.11 -1.64 13.72
CA ARG A 36 2.45 -2.13 14.94
C ARG A 36 1.15 -1.37 15.19
N GLU A 37 1.16 -0.05 15.06
CA GLU A 37 -0.04 0.76 15.20
C GLU A 37 -1.06 0.45 14.10
N ALA A 38 -0.58 0.22 12.88
CA ALA A 38 -1.46 -0.20 11.79
C ALA A 38 -2.20 -1.48 12.12
N MET A 39 -1.50 -2.47 12.67
CA MET A 39 -2.11 -3.73 13.09
C MET A 39 -3.17 -3.52 14.17
N GLU A 40 -2.87 -2.68 15.15
CA GLU A 40 -3.83 -2.38 16.22
C GLU A 40 -5.09 -1.73 15.68
N LEU A 41 -4.95 -0.77 14.76
CA LEU A 41 -6.09 -0.10 14.15
C LEU A 41 -6.94 -1.06 13.33
N LEU A 42 -6.29 -1.99 12.62
CA LEU A 42 -7.02 -3.00 11.84
C LEU A 42 -7.80 -3.96 12.72
N LYS A 43 -7.29 -4.26 13.92
CA LYS A 43 -7.99 -5.16 14.85
C LYS A 43 -9.19 -4.50 15.50
N THR A 44 -9.18 -3.18 15.65
CA THR A 44 -10.19 -2.46 16.41
C THR A 44 -11.16 -1.64 15.55
N ASN A 45 -10.91 -1.52 14.26
CA ASN A 45 -11.74 -0.70 13.37
C ASN A 45 -12.01 -1.44 12.06
N LEU A 46 -13.15 -1.14 11.46
CA LEU A 46 -13.44 -1.61 10.09
C LEU A 46 -12.72 -0.71 9.10
N VAL A 47 -11.96 -1.32 8.20
CA VAL A 47 -11.18 -0.61 7.18
C VAL A 47 -11.52 -1.21 5.82
N ASP A 48 -11.76 -0.35 4.85
CA ASP A 48 -12.00 -0.80 3.47
C ASP A 48 -10.71 -0.90 2.67
N VAL A 49 -9.83 0.08 2.82
CA VAL A 49 -8.55 0.11 2.10
C VAL A 49 -7.44 0.54 3.05
N ALA A 50 -6.37 -0.24 3.08
CA ALA A 50 -5.15 0.10 3.82
C ALA A 50 -4.09 0.59 2.86
N ILE A 51 -3.58 1.80 3.08
CA ILE A 51 -2.51 2.41 2.31
C ILE A 51 -1.26 2.34 3.18
N LEU A 52 -0.29 1.53 2.77
CA LEU A 52 0.85 1.18 3.60
C LEU A 52 2.16 1.57 2.93
N ASP A 53 3.00 2.31 3.64
CA ASP A 53 4.39 2.50 3.24
C ASP A 53 5.16 1.20 3.50
N VAL A 54 6.08 0.84 2.60
CA VAL A 54 6.92 -0.34 2.79
C VAL A 54 7.84 -0.15 3.99
N GLU A 55 8.51 0.99 4.06
CA GLU A 55 9.55 1.25 5.08
C GLU A 55 8.95 1.86 6.33
N MET A 56 8.70 1.04 7.33
CA MET A 56 8.18 1.49 8.63
C MET A 56 8.86 0.73 9.76
N PRO A 57 8.99 1.36 10.96
CA PRO A 57 9.52 0.67 12.13
C PRO A 57 8.62 -0.50 12.57
N TYR A 58 9.22 -1.45 13.25
CA TYR A 58 8.63 -2.65 13.83
C TYR A 58 8.19 -3.64 12.77
N GLN A 59 7.06 -3.37 12.12
CA GLN A 59 6.56 -4.21 11.04
C GLN A 59 6.48 -3.38 9.77
N THR A 60 7.03 -3.90 8.67
CA THR A 60 6.99 -3.21 7.39
C THR A 60 5.59 -3.27 6.79
N GLY A 61 5.36 -2.46 5.74
CA GLY A 61 4.10 -2.54 5.00
C GLY A 61 3.86 -3.93 4.43
N LEU A 62 4.92 -4.66 4.08
CA LEU A 62 4.80 -6.02 3.57
C LEU A 62 4.34 -7.00 4.66
N ASP A 63 4.84 -6.83 5.88
CA ASP A 63 4.40 -7.65 7.01
C ASP A 63 2.91 -7.43 7.29
N VAL A 64 2.48 -6.17 7.26
CA VAL A 64 1.07 -5.82 7.48
C VAL A 64 0.20 -6.36 6.36
N LEU A 65 0.66 -6.26 5.11
CA LEU A 65 -0.04 -6.84 3.96
C LEU A 65 -0.29 -8.33 4.15
N GLU A 66 0.76 -9.07 4.50
CA GLU A 66 0.66 -10.51 4.69
C GLU A 66 -0.34 -10.86 5.81
N TRP A 67 -0.31 -10.09 6.89
CA TRP A 67 -1.26 -10.28 7.99
C TRP A 67 -2.70 -10.02 7.54
N ILE A 68 -2.93 -8.93 6.78
CA ILE A 68 -4.27 -8.59 6.28
C ILE A 68 -4.81 -9.71 5.40
N LYS A 69 -4.01 -10.21 4.47
CA LYS A 69 -4.47 -11.23 3.54
C LYS A 69 -4.80 -12.53 4.24
N GLU A 70 -4.13 -12.80 5.36
CA GLU A 70 -4.39 -14.00 6.14
C GLU A 70 -5.61 -13.84 7.06
N HIS A 71 -5.79 -12.67 7.69
CA HIS A 71 -6.78 -12.48 8.74
C HIS A 71 -8.00 -11.65 8.34
N GLN A 72 -7.82 -10.70 7.42
CA GLN A 72 -8.90 -9.80 6.99
C GLN A 72 -8.88 -9.62 5.46
N PRO A 73 -9.09 -10.70 4.69
CA PRO A 73 -8.87 -10.65 3.23
C PRO A 73 -9.82 -9.73 2.47
N VAL A 74 -10.88 -9.25 3.08
CA VAL A 74 -11.78 -8.28 2.43
C VAL A 74 -11.16 -6.89 2.37
N VAL A 75 -10.19 -6.58 3.22
CA VAL A 75 -9.51 -5.28 3.20
C VAL A 75 -8.59 -5.23 1.99
N LYS A 76 -8.75 -4.18 1.17
CA LYS A 76 -7.87 -3.96 0.03
C LYS A 76 -6.58 -3.30 0.50
N VAL A 77 -5.45 -3.66 -0.12
CA VAL A 77 -4.14 -3.16 0.31
C VAL A 77 -3.43 -2.48 -0.83
N ILE A 78 -3.04 -1.24 -0.61
CA ILE A 78 -2.19 -0.46 -1.51
C ILE A 78 -0.85 -0.26 -0.83
N ILE A 79 0.21 -0.77 -1.44
CA ILE A 79 1.57 -0.49 -0.98
C ILE A 79 2.09 0.73 -1.73
N VAL A 80 2.63 1.70 -0.99
CA VAL A 80 3.28 2.87 -1.57
C VAL A 80 4.77 2.82 -1.22
N THR A 81 5.62 3.20 -2.17
CA THR A 81 7.06 3.10 -1.95
C THR A 81 7.82 4.14 -2.76
N THR A 82 8.96 4.58 -2.23
CA THR A 82 9.94 5.35 -2.98
C THR A 82 11.04 4.44 -3.54
N PHE A 83 11.11 3.20 -3.08
CA PHE A 83 12.17 2.28 -3.42
C PHE A 83 11.77 1.31 -4.53
N LYS A 84 12.63 1.16 -5.52
CA LYS A 84 12.42 0.26 -6.65
C LYS A 84 13.18 -1.04 -6.43
N ARG A 85 12.91 -1.70 -5.31
CA ARG A 85 13.57 -2.97 -4.98
C ARG A 85 12.75 -4.13 -5.52
N PRO A 86 13.31 -4.93 -6.44
CA PRO A 86 12.57 -6.05 -7.03
C PRO A 86 12.06 -7.06 -6.01
N GLY A 87 12.84 -7.33 -4.98
CA GLY A 87 12.43 -8.27 -3.94
C GLY A 87 11.17 -7.86 -3.21
N TYR A 88 11.01 -6.58 -2.95
CA TYR A 88 9.80 -6.06 -2.29
C TYR A 88 8.58 -6.23 -3.18
N PHE A 89 8.72 -5.87 -4.45
CA PHE A 89 7.61 -6.00 -5.39
C PHE A 89 7.19 -7.47 -5.54
N GLU A 90 8.15 -8.36 -5.71
CA GLU A 90 7.86 -9.79 -5.83
C GLU A 90 7.15 -10.33 -4.59
N ARG A 91 7.61 -9.94 -3.41
CA ARG A 91 6.99 -10.36 -2.15
C ARG A 91 5.55 -9.86 -2.04
N ALA A 92 5.30 -8.60 -2.45
CA ALA A 92 3.97 -8.01 -2.43
C ALA A 92 3.02 -8.75 -3.38
N VAL A 93 3.48 -9.02 -4.60
CA VAL A 93 2.68 -9.74 -5.59
C VAL A 93 2.34 -11.15 -5.09
N LYS A 94 3.31 -11.82 -4.48
CA LYS A 94 3.12 -13.16 -3.91
C LYS A 94 2.06 -13.16 -2.81
N ALA A 95 1.98 -12.06 -2.05
CA ALA A 95 0.98 -11.91 -0.99
C ALA A 95 -0.35 -11.37 -1.51
N ASP A 96 -0.52 -11.29 -2.83
CA ASP A 96 -1.76 -10.87 -3.48
C ASP A 96 -2.13 -9.41 -3.18
N VAL A 97 -1.13 -8.53 -3.19
CA VAL A 97 -1.36 -7.09 -3.00
C VAL A 97 -2.32 -6.56 -4.07
N ASP A 98 -3.18 -5.63 -3.69
CA ASP A 98 -4.15 -5.06 -4.63
C ASP A 98 -3.55 -3.96 -5.49
N ALA A 99 -2.64 -3.16 -4.94
CA ALA A 99 -1.90 -2.17 -5.72
C ALA A 99 -0.50 -1.96 -5.14
N TYR A 100 0.45 -1.68 -6.01
CA TYR A 100 1.83 -1.39 -5.63
C TYR A 100 2.29 -0.20 -6.47
N VAL A 101 2.39 0.97 -5.85
CA VAL A 101 2.56 2.23 -6.57
C VAL A 101 3.65 3.10 -5.95
N LEU A 102 4.13 4.04 -6.73
CA LEU A 102 5.14 4.99 -6.25
C LEU A 102 4.52 6.02 -5.33
N LYS A 103 5.33 6.49 -4.38
CA LYS A 103 4.90 7.41 -3.32
C LYS A 103 4.66 8.84 -3.84
N GLU A 104 5.28 9.22 -4.96
CA GLU A 104 5.19 10.58 -5.51
C GLU A 104 3.92 10.84 -6.34
N ARG A 105 2.89 10.04 -6.15
CA ARG A 105 1.65 10.24 -6.90
C ARG A 105 0.83 11.36 -6.32
N SER A 106 0.05 12.03 -7.18
CA SER A 106 -0.89 13.05 -6.73
C SER A 106 -2.04 12.40 -5.94
N ILE A 107 -2.76 13.21 -5.19
CA ILE A 107 -3.97 12.73 -4.48
C ILE A 107 -5.01 12.22 -5.49
N ALA A 108 -5.15 12.90 -6.62
CA ALA A 108 -6.08 12.46 -7.67
C ALA A 108 -5.73 11.06 -8.17
N ASP A 109 -4.45 10.79 -8.40
CA ASP A 109 -4.00 9.46 -8.83
C ASP A 109 -4.18 8.43 -7.75
N LEU A 110 -3.91 8.78 -6.50
CA LEU A 110 -4.11 7.87 -5.37
C LEU A 110 -5.60 7.51 -5.23
N MET A 111 -6.50 8.50 -5.38
CA MET A 111 -7.94 8.23 -5.34
C MET A 111 -8.38 7.29 -6.47
N LYS A 112 -7.81 7.44 -7.66
CA LYS A 112 -8.07 6.50 -8.76
C LYS A 112 -7.64 5.08 -8.41
N THR A 113 -6.47 4.94 -7.79
CA THR A 113 -5.98 3.64 -7.34
C THR A 113 -6.91 3.03 -6.29
N ILE A 114 -7.38 3.85 -5.34
CA ILE A 114 -8.33 3.40 -4.33
C ILE A 114 -9.60 2.85 -4.99
N HIS A 115 -10.16 3.58 -5.94
CA HIS A 115 -11.36 3.12 -6.64
C HIS A 115 -11.10 1.85 -7.46
N THR A 116 -9.91 1.75 -8.07
CA THR A 116 -9.52 0.57 -8.83
C THR A 116 -9.52 -0.68 -7.95
N VAL A 117 -8.88 -0.61 -6.78
CA VAL A 117 -8.81 -1.78 -5.89
C VAL A 117 -10.16 -2.10 -5.27
N LEU A 118 -10.99 -1.08 -4.98
CA LEU A 118 -12.33 -1.32 -4.47
C LEU A 118 -13.22 -2.02 -5.50
N ALA A 119 -12.95 -1.81 -6.79
CA ALA A 119 -13.64 -2.51 -7.86
C ALA A 119 -13.12 -3.94 -8.08
N GLY A 120 -12.14 -4.37 -7.31
CA GLY A 120 -11.57 -5.71 -7.41
C GLY A 120 -10.47 -5.86 -8.44
N GLN A 121 -9.94 -4.76 -8.95
CA GLN A 121 -8.88 -4.77 -9.96
C GLN A 121 -7.53 -4.48 -9.33
N LYS A 122 -6.47 -5.01 -9.94
CA LYS A 122 -5.09 -4.79 -9.49
C LYS A 122 -4.47 -3.60 -10.21
N GLU A 123 -3.55 -2.91 -9.52
CA GLU A 123 -2.79 -1.82 -10.15
C GLU A 123 -1.34 -1.85 -9.72
N TYR A 124 -0.41 -1.87 -10.67
CA TYR A 124 1.02 -1.80 -10.41
C TYR A 124 1.61 -0.66 -11.22
N SER A 125 2.45 0.18 -10.60
CA SER A 125 3.14 1.25 -11.34
C SER A 125 4.04 0.64 -12.40
N PRO A 126 3.99 1.14 -13.65
CA PRO A 126 4.82 0.59 -14.74
C PRO A 126 6.31 0.60 -14.42
N GLU A 127 6.79 1.63 -13.75
CA GLU A 127 8.21 1.75 -13.37
C GLU A 127 8.65 0.61 -12.47
N LEU A 128 7.77 0.14 -11.59
CA LEU A 128 8.08 -0.97 -10.69
C LEU A 128 8.05 -2.30 -11.42
N MET A 129 7.16 -2.45 -12.38
CA MET A 129 7.11 -3.63 -13.24
C MET A 129 8.38 -3.73 -14.09
N GLU A 130 8.86 -2.62 -14.63
CA GLU A 130 10.11 -2.58 -15.40
C GLU A 130 11.29 -3.04 -14.57
N VAL A 131 11.41 -2.56 -13.34
CA VAL A 131 12.49 -2.95 -12.44
C VAL A 131 12.47 -4.46 -12.20
N MET A 132 11.29 -5.04 -11.99
CA MET A 132 11.14 -6.47 -11.81
C MET A 132 11.56 -7.25 -13.06
N MET A 133 11.11 -6.82 -14.23
CA MET A 133 11.44 -7.47 -15.49
C MET A 133 12.92 -7.39 -15.78
N THR A 134 13.54 -6.23 -15.59
CA THR A 134 14.98 -6.04 -15.79
C THR A 134 15.78 -6.94 -14.85
N HIS A 135 15.34 -7.09 -13.63
CA HIS A 135 15.98 -7.94 -12.65
C HIS A 135 15.89 -9.42 -13.06
N LYS A 136 14.75 -9.84 -13.58
CA LYS A 136 14.53 -11.24 -13.95
C LYS A 136 15.21 -11.65 -15.26
N ASN A 137 15.24 -10.75 -16.23
CA ASN A 137 15.78 -11.06 -17.54
C ASN A 137 17.22 -11.60 -17.53
N PRO A 138 18.16 -10.96 -16.81
CA PRO A 138 19.52 -11.51 -16.74
C PRO A 138 19.57 -12.91 -16.15
N LEU A 139 18.71 -13.22 -15.19
CA LEU A 139 18.64 -14.55 -14.60
C LEU A 139 18.13 -15.59 -15.59
N SER A 140 17.12 -15.20 -16.37
CA SER A 140 16.56 -16.08 -17.40
C SER A 140 17.58 -16.42 -18.47
N HIS A 141 18.43 -15.48 -18.83
CA HIS A 141 19.43 -15.70 -19.88
C HIS A 141 20.54 -16.63 -19.47
N GLN A 142 20.73 -16.85 -18.19
CA GLN A 142 21.76 -17.76 -17.68
C GLN A 142 21.33 -19.22 -17.74
N GLU A 143 20.09 -19.44 -17.96
CA GLU A 143 19.55 -20.79 -18.08
C GLU A 143 19.69 -21.33 -19.50
#